data_633078773b24d708e762af79a23bcf9d
#
_entry.id   633078773b24d708e762af79a23bcf9d
#
_cell.length_a   1.000
_cell.length_b   1.000
_cell.length_c   1.000
_cell.angle_alpha   90.00
_cell.angle_beta   90.00
_cell.angle_gamma   90.00
#
_symmetry.space_group_name_H-M   'P 1'
#
loop_
_entity.id
_entity.type
_entity.pdbx_description
1 polymer ?
#
loop_
_entity_poly.entity_id
_entity_poly.type
_entity_poly.pdbx_seq_one_letter_code
_entity_poly.pdbx_strand_id
1 'polypeptide(L)'
;DLFKELNDSTFEGRIASGGGRMKITMDRYQADWAMVERGWNAHVRGEGRQFATAMDALNTLRAETGVASDQDLPAFVIAENGEPVGKIVDGDSVILFNFRGDRAIELSMAFDMVEFDHFNRGPKPDVCYAGMLQYDGDLKLPARFLVNPPEITNTMTEVLVAAGYN
;
A
#
# COMPACT_ATOMS: atom_id res chain seq x y z
N ASP A 1 20.66 3.12 -10.57
CA ASP A 1 19.34 2.58 -10.93
C ASP A 1 19.32 1.08 -10.57
N LEU A 2 18.80 0.77 -9.37
CA LEU A 2 18.79 -0.58 -8.80
C LEU A 2 18.18 -1.63 -9.75
N PHE A 3 17.10 -1.29 -10.44
CA PHE A 3 16.46 -2.23 -11.37
C PHE A 3 17.33 -2.59 -12.56
N LYS A 4 18.23 -1.70 -13.02
CA LYS A 4 19.20 -2.03 -14.08
C LYS A 4 20.24 -3.05 -13.63
N GLU A 5 20.53 -3.09 -12.33
CA GLU A 5 21.48 -4.03 -11.74
C GLU A 5 20.80 -5.37 -11.42
N LEU A 6 19.51 -5.34 -11.05
CA LEU A 6 18.78 -6.54 -10.62
C LEU A 6 18.10 -7.28 -11.78
N ASN A 7 17.73 -6.58 -12.86
CA ASN A 7 17.04 -7.20 -13.99
C ASN A 7 17.99 -8.06 -14.80
N ASP A 8 17.60 -9.30 -15.02
CA ASP A 8 18.33 -10.29 -15.82
C ASP A 8 17.36 -11.20 -16.59
N SER A 9 17.83 -12.34 -17.08
CA SER A 9 16.99 -13.30 -17.81
C SER A 9 15.94 -14.01 -16.93
N THR A 10 16.04 -13.90 -15.62
CA THR A 10 15.19 -14.61 -14.64
C THR A 10 14.34 -13.66 -13.79
N PHE A 11 14.70 -12.39 -13.72
CA PHE A 11 14.01 -11.39 -12.93
C PHE A 11 13.84 -10.08 -13.71
N GLU A 12 12.60 -9.57 -13.75
CA GLU A 12 12.26 -8.28 -14.30
C GLU A 12 11.48 -7.44 -13.26
N GLY A 13 12.15 -6.47 -12.64
CA GLY A 13 11.56 -5.53 -11.70
C GLY A 13 11.24 -4.19 -12.36
N ARG A 14 10.04 -3.64 -12.09
CA ARG A 14 9.59 -2.34 -12.61
C ARG A 14 8.83 -1.54 -11.55
N ILE A 15 8.88 -0.22 -11.63
CA ILE A 15 7.93 0.65 -10.95
C ILE A 15 6.70 0.77 -11.84
N ALA A 16 5.54 0.38 -11.34
CA ALA A 16 4.30 0.42 -12.10
C ALA A 16 3.43 1.65 -11.79
N SER A 17 3.45 2.13 -10.55
CA SER A 17 2.66 3.27 -10.12
C SER A 17 3.25 3.87 -8.84
N GLY A 18 2.80 5.07 -8.46
CA GLY A 18 3.26 5.74 -7.25
C GLY A 18 2.42 6.94 -6.87
N GLY A 19 2.85 7.61 -5.82
CA GLY A 19 2.25 8.82 -5.27
C GLY A 19 2.65 9.03 -3.83
N GLY A 20 2.36 10.20 -3.30
CA GLY A 20 2.69 10.57 -1.94
C GLY A 20 1.69 10.00 -0.93
N ARG A 21 2.18 9.50 0.19
CA ARG A 21 1.36 8.90 1.26
C ARG A 21 0.31 9.84 1.87
N MET A 22 0.42 11.14 1.63
CA MET A 22 -0.55 12.16 2.06
C MET A 22 -1.63 12.42 1.01
N LYS A 23 -1.57 11.74 -0.13
CA LYS A 23 -2.51 11.91 -1.24
C LYS A 23 -3.20 10.62 -1.66
N ILE A 24 -2.52 9.47 -1.50
CA ILE A 24 -3.05 8.17 -1.92
C ILE A 24 -2.76 7.09 -0.88
N THR A 25 -3.56 6.04 -0.89
CA THR A 25 -3.34 4.73 -0.24
C THR A 25 -3.30 4.75 1.28
N MET A 26 -2.55 5.69 1.87
CA MET A 26 -2.07 5.64 3.25
C MET A 26 -2.94 6.46 4.21
N ASP A 27 -4.25 6.34 4.14
CA ASP A 27 -5.14 6.89 5.17
C ASP A 27 -4.97 6.15 6.51
N ARG A 28 -5.54 6.70 7.56
CA ARG A 28 -5.59 6.10 8.88
C ARG A 28 -6.85 6.52 9.63
N TYR A 29 -7.32 5.63 10.48
CA TYR A 29 -8.51 5.85 11.32
C TYR A 29 -9.79 6.04 10.50
N GLN A 30 -9.80 5.56 9.25
CA GLN A 30 -10.93 5.65 8.31
C GLN A 30 -11.40 7.10 8.09
N ALA A 31 -10.45 8.03 8.07
CA ALA A 31 -10.72 9.46 7.99
C ALA A 31 -10.97 9.94 6.55
N ASP A 32 -10.29 9.35 5.57
CA ASP A 32 -10.38 9.71 4.14
C ASP A 32 -10.30 8.48 3.23
N TRP A 33 -11.39 7.75 3.10
CA TRP A 33 -11.48 6.62 2.19
C TRP A 33 -11.24 6.98 0.72
N ALA A 34 -11.48 8.23 0.33
CA ALA A 34 -11.14 8.68 -1.02
C ALA A 34 -9.62 8.70 -1.28
N MET A 35 -8.81 8.84 -0.24
CA MET A 35 -7.35 8.66 -0.34
C MET A 35 -6.98 7.21 -0.64
N VAL A 36 -7.65 6.25 -0.01
CA VAL A 36 -7.45 4.81 -0.26
C VAL A 36 -7.93 4.45 -1.66
N GLU A 37 -9.09 4.97 -2.08
CA GLU A 37 -9.63 4.78 -3.43
C GLU A 37 -8.68 5.31 -4.51
N ARG A 38 -8.09 6.48 -4.33
CA ARG A 38 -7.08 7.01 -5.27
C ARG A 38 -5.89 6.06 -5.41
N GLY A 39 -5.43 5.48 -4.30
CA GLY A 39 -4.38 4.46 -4.32
C GLY A 39 -4.83 3.17 -5.01
N TRP A 40 -6.04 2.71 -4.72
CA TRP A 40 -6.63 1.54 -5.38
C TRP A 40 -6.70 1.73 -6.90
N ASN A 41 -7.21 2.86 -7.35
CA ASN A 41 -7.31 3.18 -8.77
C ASN A 41 -5.93 3.18 -9.45
N ALA A 42 -4.92 3.79 -8.81
CA ALA A 42 -3.56 3.84 -9.37
C ALA A 42 -2.88 2.47 -9.38
N HIS A 43 -2.90 1.74 -8.26
CA HIS A 43 -2.11 0.51 -8.08
C HIS A 43 -2.82 -0.72 -8.64
N VAL A 44 -4.13 -0.85 -8.42
CA VAL A 44 -4.89 -2.03 -8.84
C VAL A 44 -5.39 -1.88 -10.26
N ARG A 45 -6.03 -0.75 -10.58
CA ARG A 45 -6.66 -0.54 -11.88
C ARG A 45 -5.72 0.03 -12.93
N GLY A 46 -4.58 0.61 -12.53
CA GLY A 46 -3.69 1.34 -13.42
C GLY A 46 -4.31 2.64 -13.94
N GLU A 47 -5.25 3.22 -13.17
CA GLU A 47 -5.95 4.46 -13.49
C GLU A 47 -5.26 5.65 -12.86
N GLY A 48 -4.82 6.60 -13.68
CA GLY A 48 -4.14 7.80 -13.22
C GLY A 48 -3.40 8.49 -14.35
N ARG A 49 -2.72 9.57 -14.01
CA ARG A 49 -1.87 10.28 -14.96
C ARG A 49 -0.70 9.40 -15.37
N GLN A 50 -0.54 9.19 -16.67
CA GLN A 50 0.45 8.29 -17.23
C GLN A 50 1.79 9.00 -17.49
N PHE A 51 2.88 8.27 -17.25
CA PHE A 51 4.25 8.68 -17.54
C PHE A 51 5.06 7.51 -18.08
N ALA A 52 6.08 7.81 -18.87
CA ALA A 52 6.97 6.78 -19.41
C ALA A 52 7.90 6.19 -18.33
N THR A 53 8.31 7.00 -17.36
CA THR A 53 9.19 6.57 -16.25
C THR A 53 8.77 7.21 -14.92
N ALA A 54 9.12 6.58 -13.81
CA ALA A 54 8.91 7.14 -12.48
C ALA A 54 9.67 8.46 -12.28
N MET A 55 10.83 8.61 -12.90
CA MET A 55 11.62 9.84 -12.80
C MET A 55 10.94 11.00 -13.53
N ASP A 56 10.36 10.76 -14.70
CA ASP A 56 9.57 11.76 -15.42
C ASP A 56 8.34 12.18 -14.61
N ALA A 57 7.66 11.22 -13.99
CA ALA A 57 6.55 11.50 -13.10
C ALA A 57 6.96 12.40 -11.94
N LEU A 58 8.02 12.05 -11.22
CA LEU A 58 8.52 12.83 -10.08
C LEU A 58 8.92 14.25 -10.48
N ASN A 59 9.72 14.39 -11.53
CA ASN A 59 10.21 15.70 -11.99
C ASN A 59 9.04 16.60 -12.44
N THR A 60 8.12 16.05 -13.22
CA THR A 60 6.95 16.79 -13.72
C THR A 60 6.02 17.19 -12.57
N LEU A 61 5.66 16.25 -11.70
CA LEU A 61 4.74 16.52 -10.62
C LEU A 61 5.31 17.49 -9.59
N ARG A 62 6.60 17.40 -9.27
CA ARG A 62 7.28 18.39 -8.41
C ARG A 62 7.26 19.78 -9.02
N ALA A 63 7.55 19.91 -10.31
CA ALA A 63 7.55 21.19 -11.00
C ALA A 63 6.14 21.82 -11.07
N GLU A 64 5.12 21.04 -11.32
CA GLU A 64 3.75 21.53 -11.48
C GLU A 64 3.08 21.86 -10.12
N THR A 65 3.31 21.04 -9.11
CA THR A 65 2.62 21.18 -7.82
C THR A 65 3.37 22.08 -6.84
N GLY A 66 4.65 22.28 -7.03
CA GLY A 66 5.50 23.03 -6.11
C GLY A 66 5.58 22.41 -4.71
N VAL A 67 5.25 21.12 -4.55
CA VAL A 67 5.27 20.45 -3.23
C VAL A 67 6.69 20.41 -2.67
N ALA A 68 6.80 20.69 -1.37
CA ALA A 68 8.07 20.64 -0.66
C ALA A 68 8.53 19.22 -0.32
N SER A 69 7.62 18.25 -0.40
CA SER A 69 7.87 16.85 -0.02
C SER A 69 7.19 15.89 -0.98
N ASP A 70 7.88 14.80 -1.33
CA ASP A 70 7.31 13.72 -2.14
C ASP A 70 6.12 13.01 -1.46
N GLN A 71 5.94 13.24 -0.17
CA GLN A 71 4.75 12.74 0.55
C GLN A 71 3.44 13.35 0.04
N ASP A 72 3.49 14.49 -0.63
CA ASP A 72 2.34 15.22 -1.14
C ASP A 72 2.15 15.11 -2.66
N LEU A 73 2.93 14.26 -3.33
CA LEU A 73 2.80 14.05 -4.77
C LEU A 73 1.47 13.40 -5.14
N PRO A 74 0.81 13.86 -6.21
CA PRO A 74 -0.35 13.16 -6.77
C PRO A 74 -0.03 11.73 -7.23
N ALA A 75 -1.07 10.92 -7.40
CA ALA A 75 -0.95 9.60 -8.00
C ALA A 75 -0.43 9.66 -9.43
N PHE A 76 0.40 8.69 -9.79
CA PHE A 76 0.85 8.49 -11.16
C PHE A 76 0.92 7.00 -11.52
N VAL A 77 0.86 6.70 -12.80
CA VAL A 77 0.96 5.36 -13.36
C VAL A 77 2.03 5.35 -14.43
N ILE A 78 2.83 4.29 -14.48
CA ILE A 78 3.78 4.09 -15.57
C ILE A 78 3.10 3.31 -16.68
N ALA A 79 3.21 3.81 -17.91
CA ALA A 79 2.55 3.23 -19.08
C ALA A 79 3.51 3.13 -20.26
N GLU A 80 3.37 2.07 -21.03
CA GLU A 80 4.03 1.85 -22.32
C GLU A 80 2.94 1.74 -23.40
N ASN A 81 3.06 2.51 -24.46
CA ASN A 81 2.07 2.55 -25.57
C ASN A 81 0.62 2.85 -25.10
N GLY A 82 0.48 3.61 -24.01
CA GLY A 82 -0.82 3.95 -23.45
C GLY A 82 -1.42 2.90 -22.50
N GLU A 83 -0.75 1.77 -22.30
CA GLU A 83 -1.18 0.72 -21.39
C GLU A 83 -0.33 0.72 -20.09
N PRO A 84 -0.95 0.67 -18.91
CA PRO A 84 -0.24 0.55 -17.64
C PRO A 84 0.63 -0.71 -17.60
N VAL A 85 1.88 -0.56 -17.14
CA VAL A 85 2.86 -1.66 -17.13
C VAL A 85 2.66 -2.68 -16.01
N GLY A 86 1.81 -2.40 -15.01
CA GLY A 86 1.64 -3.30 -13.87
C GLY A 86 0.34 -3.03 -13.11
N LYS A 87 -0.79 -3.43 -13.70
CA LYS A 87 -2.05 -3.57 -12.95
C LYS A 87 -1.97 -4.80 -12.07
N ILE A 88 -2.69 -4.77 -10.96
CA ILE A 88 -2.89 -5.97 -10.14
C ILE A 88 -4.07 -6.75 -10.72
N VAL A 89 -3.83 -7.99 -11.12
CA VAL A 89 -4.81 -8.86 -11.79
C VAL A 89 -4.97 -10.20 -11.07
N ASP A 90 -5.96 -10.97 -11.47
CA ASP A 90 -6.20 -12.31 -10.92
C ASP A 90 -4.95 -13.20 -11.05
N GLY A 91 -4.63 -13.90 -9.97
CA GLY A 91 -3.47 -14.77 -9.87
C GLY A 91 -2.18 -14.10 -9.37
N ASP A 92 -2.18 -12.78 -9.19
CA ASP A 92 -1.02 -12.07 -8.66
C ASP A 92 -0.78 -12.34 -7.17
N SER A 93 0.46 -12.14 -6.75
CA SER A 93 0.84 -12.05 -5.34
C SER A 93 1.12 -10.59 -4.99
N VAL A 94 0.41 -10.07 -4.00
CA VAL A 94 0.52 -8.68 -3.54
C VAL A 94 1.07 -8.65 -2.12
N ILE A 95 2.22 -8.03 -1.94
CA ILE A 95 2.84 -7.87 -0.62
C ILE A 95 2.81 -6.38 -0.24
N LEU A 96 2.05 -6.04 0.80
CA LEU A 96 2.13 -4.72 1.40
C LEU A 96 3.37 -4.64 2.27
N PHE A 97 4.47 -4.15 1.68
CA PHE A 97 5.78 -4.03 2.34
C PHE A 97 5.81 -2.79 3.27
N ASN A 98 4.95 -2.81 4.28
CA ASN A 98 4.79 -1.74 5.27
C ASN A 98 4.89 -2.30 6.68
N PHE A 99 5.80 -1.77 7.49
CA PHE A 99 6.02 -2.24 8.86
C PHE A 99 4.98 -1.67 9.84
N ARG A 100 4.51 -0.42 9.65
CA ARG A 100 3.56 0.22 10.56
C ARG A 100 2.13 -0.10 10.18
N GLY A 101 1.31 -0.51 11.16
CA GLY A 101 -0.08 -0.92 10.93
C GLY A 101 -1.03 0.25 10.68
N ASP A 102 -0.83 1.40 11.32
CA ASP A 102 -1.78 2.51 11.39
C ASP A 102 -2.28 3.07 10.04
N ARG A 103 -1.51 2.87 8.96
CA ARG A 103 -1.87 3.29 7.59
C ARG A 103 -1.98 2.13 6.61
N ALA A 104 -2.05 0.91 7.11
CA ALA A 104 -2.08 -0.30 6.30
C ALA A 104 -3.42 -1.04 6.40
N ILE A 105 -4.23 -0.71 7.42
CA ILE A 105 -5.47 -1.43 7.75
C ILE A 105 -6.50 -1.25 6.64
N GLU A 106 -6.77 -0.01 6.21
CA GLU A 106 -7.82 0.25 5.21
C GLU A 106 -7.53 -0.38 3.85
N LEU A 107 -6.26 -0.34 3.41
CA LEU A 107 -5.87 -1.04 2.19
C LEU A 107 -6.01 -2.57 2.35
N SER A 108 -5.67 -3.10 3.53
CA SER A 108 -5.86 -4.51 3.84
C SER A 108 -7.35 -4.89 3.86
N MET A 109 -8.23 -4.03 4.38
CA MET A 109 -9.68 -4.20 4.27
C MET A 109 -10.12 -4.28 2.81
N ALA A 110 -9.61 -3.39 1.95
CA ALA A 110 -9.96 -3.38 0.53
C ALA A 110 -9.54 -4.66 -0.20
N PHE A 111 -8.43 -5.31 0.19
CA PHE A 111 -8.00 -6.57 -0.42
C PHE A 111 -8.67 -7.80 0.20
N ASP A 112 -8.80 -7.88 1.53
CA ASP A 112 -9.20 -9.11 2.22
C ASP A 112 -10.70 -9.22 2.46
N MET A 113 -11.41 -8.11 2.72
CA MET A 113 -12.83 -8.19 3.08
C MET A 113 -13.69 -8.58 1.88
N VAL A 114 -14.61 -9.52 2.10
CA VAL A 114 -15.63 -9.92 1.12
C VAL A 114 -16.64 -8.79 0.95
N GLU A 115 -17.23 -8.36 2.06
CA GLU A 115 -18.15 -7.22 2.10
C GLU A 115 -17.34 -5.95 2.35
N PHE A 116 -17.45 -5.00 1.43
CA PHE A 116 -16.70 -3.74 1.46
C PHE A 116 -17.51 -2.66 0.72
N ASP A 117 -17.87 -1.62 1.42
CA ASP A 117 -18.74 -0.54 0.95
C ASP A 117 -18.16 0.87 1.07
N HIS A 118 -16.89 0.99 1.47
CA HIS A 118 -16.27 2.29 1.70
C HIS A 118 -15.99 3.08 0.41
N PHE A 119 -15.73 2.39 -0.69
CA PHE A 119 -15.66 2.95 -2.04
C PHE A 119 -15.94 1.87 -3.08
N ASN A 120 -16.20 2.28 -4.32
CA ASN A 120 -16.40 1.32 -5.42
C ASN A 120 -15.06 0.73 -5.90
N ARG A 121 -14.64 -0.38 -5.30
CA ARG A 121 -13.41 -1.08 -5.74
C ARG A 121 -13.56 -1.84 -7.06
N GLY A 122 -14.79 -1.89 -7.65
CA GLY A 122 -15.09 -2.70 -8.83
C GLY A 122 -14.93 -4.19 -8.59
N PRO A 123 -14.69 -4.99 -9.65
CA PRO A 123 -14.30 -6.38 -9.47
C PRO A 123 -12.98 -6.43 -8.69
N LYS A 124 -13.04 -7.04 -7.49
CA LYS A 124 -11.85 -7.27 -6.68
C LYS A 124 -11.02 -8.37 -7.35
N PRO A 125 -9.72 -8.15 -7.64
CA PRO A 125 -8.89 -9.19 -8.21
C PRO A 125 -8.69 -10.33 -7.20
N ASP A 126 -8.69 -11.56 -7.70
CA ASP A 126 -8.39 -12.76 -6.90
C ASP A 126 -6.86 -12.91 -6.78
N VAL A 127 -6.31 -12.35 -5.71
CA VAL A 127 -4.87 -12.28 -5.47
C VAL A 127 -4.47 -12.95 -4.16
N CYS A 128 -3.21 -13.37 -4.07
CA CYS A 128 -2.60 -13.71 -2.79
C CYS A 128 -2.10 -12.44 -2.11
N TYR A 129 -2.94 -11.82 -1.28
CA TYR A 129 -2.57 -10.62 -0.52
C TYR A 129 -1.91 -10.98 0.82
N ALA A 130 -0.79 -10.31 1.15
CA ALA A 130 -0.12 -10.44 2.44
C ALA A 130 0.47 -9.11 2.92
N GLY A 131 0.40 -8.85 4.22
CA GLY A 131 1.12 -7.77 4.87
C GLY A 131 2.47 -8.22 5.42
N MET A 132 3.31 -7.27 5.81
CA MET A 132 4.52 -7.60 6.59
C MET A 132 4.16 -8.17 7.96
N LEU A 133 3.15 -7.57 8.62
CA LEU A 133 2.62 -7.97 9.91
C LEU A 133 1.10 -8.12 9.81
N GLN A 134 0.47 -8.73 10.80
CA GLN A 134 -0.95 -8.57 11.05
C GLN A 134 -1.16 -7.16 11.64
N TYR A 135 -1.75 -6.26 10.86
CA TYR A 135 -1.87 -4.84 11.22
C TYR A 135 -3.00 -4.56 12.20
N ASP A 136 -4.04 -5.40 12.19
CA ASP A 136 -5.16 -5.34 13.11
C ASP A 136 -5.43 -6.74 13.67
N GLY A 137 -5.21 -6.90 14.97
CA GLY A 137 -5.41 -8.17 15.67
C GLY A 137 -6.87 -8.51 15.95
N ASP A 138 -7.75 -7.52 16.05
CA ASP A 138 -9.17 -7.70 16.30
C ASP A 138 -9.88 -8.14 15.02
N LEU A 139 -9.62 -7.43 13.93
CA LEU A 139 -10.14 -7.77 12.59
C LEU A 139 -9.35 -8.88 11.90
N LYS A 140 -8.20 -9.27 12.46
CA LYS A 140 -7.25 -10.25 11.89
C LYS A 140 -6.81 -9.89 10.47
N LEU A 141 -6.50 -8.62 10.25
CA LEU A 141 -6.11 -8.07 8.95
C LEU A 141 -4.62 -7.69 8.90
N PRO A 142 -3.95 -8.02 7.80
CA PRO A 142 -4.41 -8.92 6.74
C PRO A 142 -4.49 -10.37 7.22
N ALA A 143 -5.24 -11.20 6.50
CA ALA A 143 -5.39 -12.62 6.80
C ALA A 143 -4.07 -13.39 6.66
N ARG A 144 -3.19 -12.94 5.73
CA ARG A 144 -1.84 -13.48 5.54
C ARG A 144 -0.80 -12.41 5.84
N PHE A 145 0.25 -12.80 6.54
CA PHE A 145 1.36 -11.90 6.88
C PHE A 145 2.68 -12.66 6.95
N LEU A 146 3.79 -11.96 6.74
CA LEU A 146 5.12 -12.57 6.61
C LEU A 146 5.82 -12.77 7.97
N VAL A 147 5.56 -11.88 8.93
CA VAL A 147 6.21 -11.88 10.24
C VAL A 147 5.13 -11.79 11.33
N ASN A 148 5.21 -12.66 12.32
CA ASN A 148 4.32 -12.58 13.48
C ASN A 148 4.53 -11.27 14.24
N PRO A 149 3.46 -10.65 14.75
CA PRO A 149 3.59 -9.53 15.67
C PRO A 149 4.49 -9.93 16.85
N PRO A 150 5.35 -9.02 17.34
CA PRO A 150 6.18 -9.31 18.51
C PRO A 150 5.29 -9.58 19.72
N GLU A 151 5.61 -10.63 20.45
CA GLU A 151 4.97 -10.91 21.74
C GLU A 151 5.55 -9.94 22.77
N ILE A 152 4.71 -9.06 23.31
CA ILE A 152 5.11 -8.07 24.33
C ILE A 152 4.77 -8.65 25.69
N THR A 153 5.81 -8.98 26.45
CA THR A 153 5.71 -9.50 27.83
C THR A 153 6.39 -8.55 28.80
N ASN A 154 6.09 -8.70 30.07
CA ASN A 154 6.64 -7.86 31.15
C ASN A 154 6.32 -6.36 30.94
N THR A 155 5.11 -6.07 30.52
CA THR A 155 4.63 -4.69 30.46
C THR A 155 4.63 -4.05 31.85
N MET A 156 4.68 -2.72 31.92
CA MET A 156 4.59 -2.01 33.21
C MET A 156 3.34 -2.44 34.00
N THR A 157 2.20 -2.60 33.31
CA THR A 157 0.96 -3.04 33.94
C THR A 157 1.08 -4.44 34.54
N GLU A 158 1.63 -5.41 33.79
CA GLU A 158 1.86 -6.77 34.30
C GLU A 158 2.78 -6.77 35.53
N VAL A 159 3.87 -6.03 35.48
CA VAL A 159 4.84 -5.91 36.60
C VAL A 159 4.18 -5.29 37.83
N LEU A 160 3.42 -4.20 37.64
CA LEU A 160 2.74 -3.52 38.74
C LEU A 160 1.65 -4.41 39.38
N VAL A 161 0.82 -5.05 38.55
CA VAL A 161 -0.21 -5.98 39.03
C VAL A 161 0.42 -7.16 39.79
N ALA A 162 1.49 -7.75 39.26
CA ALA A 162 2.23 -8.82 39.94
C ALA A 162 2.83 -8.37 41.26
N ALA A 163 3.19 -7.09 41.41
CA ALA A 163 3.68 -6.48 42.66
C ALA A 163 2.54 -6.04 43.61
N GLY A 164 1.26 -6.29 43.28
CA GLY A 164 0.10 -5.98 44.11
C GLY A 164 -0.39 -4.52 44.02
N TYR A 165 0.02 -3.76 43.02
CA TYR A 165 -0.54 -2.44 42.73
C TYR A 165 -1.79 -2.60 41.83
N ASN A 166 -2.88 -1.91 42.17
CA ASN A 166 -4.15 -1.87 41.45
C ASN A 166 -4.33 -0.52 40.76
#